data_ee109bd4dabe9c97399894676f6ece23
#
_entry.id   ee109bd4dabe9c97399894676f6ece23
#
_cell.length_a   1.000
_cell.length_b   1.000
_cell.length_c   1.000
_cell.angle_alpha   90.00
_cell.angle_beta   90.00
_cell.angle_gamma   90.00
#
_symmetry.space_group_name_H-M   'P 1'
#
loop_
_entity.id
_entity.type
_entity.pdbx_description
1 polymer ?
#
loop_
_entity_poly.entity_id
_entity_poly.type
_entity_poly.pdbx_seq_one_letter_code
_entity_poly.pdbx_strand_id
1 'polypeptide(L)'
;LFVYGGVNFEPYRAKLYDSIGSKIDSIETYPASEGFIAYQDSQTDDGLLMLLNSGIFFEFIPADEYFNENPTRLMIGEVELGVNYALIINSNAGLWGYSIGDTVKFISKDPYRLLVTGRIKHFISAFGEHVIGEEVEKAMKLACEKYPETELVEFTVAPNVTPKEGLPLHEWYVEFAKEPGDLTAFENELDLTLRKLNTYYDDLISGSILRTLKVVPLRKNSFINYMKSQGKLGGQNKVPRLSNDRQIAGTLESYSEFEND
;
A
#
# COMPACT_ATOMS: atom_id res chain seq x y z
N LEU A 1 -13.74 20.48 -9.44
CA LEU A 1 -12.94 19.33 -9.84
C LEU A 1 -11.66 19.28 -9.01
N PHE A 2 -11.36 18.14 -8.42
CA PHE A 2 -10.13 17.89 -7.68
C PHE A 2 -9.29 16.86 -8.44
N VAL A 3 -8.05 17.22 -8.81
CA VAL A 3 -7.11 16.33 -9.48
C VAL A 3 -6.03 15.90 -8.48
N TYR A 4 -5.81 14.61 -8.35
CA TYR A 4 -4.84 14.06 -7.41
C TYR A 4 -4.02 12.93 -8.04
N GLY A 5 -2.93 12.57 -7.37
CA GLY A 5 -2.07 11.45 -7.75
C GLY A 5 -1.08 11.10 -6.65
N GLY A 6 -0.47 9.95 -6.79
CA GLY A 6 0.65 9.50 -5.94
C GLY A 6 0.28 8.95 -4.56
N VAL A 7 -0.98 9.03 -4.12
CA VAL A 7 -1.52 8.33 -2.92
C VAL A 7 -2.90 7.81 -3.23
N ASN A 8 -3.26 6.70 -2.58
CA ASN A 8 -4.65 6.32 -2.48
C ASN A 8 -5.41 7.41 -1.71
N PHE A 9 -6.32 8.10 -2.39
CA PHE A 9 -7.06 9.24 -1.85
C PHE A 9 -8.28 8.81 -1.01
N GLU A 10 -8.76 7.58 -1.18
CA GLU A 10 -9.99 7.11 -0.54
C GLU A 10 -10.05 7.32 0.98
N PRO A 11 -8.98 7.07 1.76
CA PRO A 11 -8.99 7.32 3.20
C PRO A 11 -9.17 8.79 3.58
N TYR A 12 -8.86 9.71 2.68
CA TYR A 12 -8.88 11.16 2.92
C TYR A 12 -10.09 11.86 2.29
N ARG A 13 -10.86 11.16 1.46
CA ARG A 13 -11.98 11.70 0.67
C ARG A 13 -13.04 12.37 1.54
N ALA A 14 -13.48 11.69 2.59
CA ALA A 14 -14.50 12.22 3.50
C ALA A 14 -14.05 13.53 4.15
N LYS A 15 -12.82 13.56 4.67
CA LYS A 15 -12.24 14.77 5.31
C LYS A 15 -12.11 15.94 4.34
N LEU A 16 -11.77 15.67 3.07
CA LEU A 16 -11.73 16.71 2.05
C LEU A 16 -13.12 17.28 1.78
N TYR A 17 -14.15 16.42 1.62
CA TYR A 17 -15.52 16.85 1.40
C TYR A 17 -16.07 17.67 2.56
N ASP A 18 -15.79 17.28 3.79
CA ASP A 18 -16.17 18.04 4.98
C ASP A 18 -15.47 19.41 5.03
N SER A 19 -14.20 19.48 4.66
CA SER A 19 -13.42 20.73 4.62
C SER A 19 -13.93 21.69 3.53
N ILE A 20 -14.40 21.16 2.41
CA ILE A 20 -14.96 21.94 1.29
C ILE A 20 -16.43 22.29 1.56
N GLY A 21 -17.13 21.49 2.37
CA GLY A 21 -18.58 21.60 2.63
C GLY A 21 -19.45 20.99 1.53
N SER A 22 -18.89 20.30 0.55
CA SER A 22 -19.62 19.63 -0.53
C SER A 22 -18.82 18.51 -1.18
N LYS A 23 -19.50 17.53 -1.77
CA LYS A 23 -18.88 16.56 -2.68
C LYS A 23 -18.50 17.26 -3.98
N ILE A 24 -17.31 16.96 -4.48
CA ILE A 24 -16.82 17.45 -5.78
C ILE A 24 -16.29 16.27 -6.59
N ASP A 25 -16.38 16.39 -7.92
CA ASP A 25 -15.78 15.40 -8.81
C ASP A 25 -14.27 15.39 -8.66
N SER A 26 -13.69 14.21 -8.77
CA SER A 26 -12.25 14.04 -8.67
C SER A 26 -11.72 13.21 -9.85
N ILE A 27 -10.47 13.47 -10.24
CA ILE A 27 -9.74 12.70 -11.23
C ILE A 27 -8.44 12.23 -10.60
N GLU A 28 -8.25 10.91 -10.61
CA GLU A 28 -6.99 10.29 -10.25
C GLU A 28 -6.04 10.29 -11.44
N THR A 29 -4.78 10.59 -11.17
CA THR A 29 -3.71 10.54 -12.16
C THR A 29 -2.56 9.70 -11.65
N TYR A 30 -1.88 9.02 -12.57
CA TYR A 30 -0.67 8.27 -12.28
C TYR A 30 0.53 8.91 -13.02
N PRO A 31 1.04 10.03 -12.51
CA PRO A 31 2.30 10.61 -12.95
C PRO A 31 3.45 9.99 -12.16
N ALA A 32 4.59 9.84 -12.83
CA ALA A 32 5.89 9.63 -12.22
C ALA A 32 6.86 10.70 -12.74
N SER A 33 8.00 10.91 -12.07
CA SER A 33 9.05 11.82 -12.58
C SER A 33 9.55 11.37 -13.95
N GLU A 34 9.44 10.09 -14.22
CA GLU A 34 9.90 9.40 -15.43
C GLU A 34 8.88 9.44 -16.57
N GLY A 35 7.60 9.73 -16.29
CA GLY A 35 6.57 9.80 -17.31
C GLY A 35 5.15 9.82 -16.77
N PHE A 36 4.20 10.18 -17.60
CA PHE A 36 2.78 10.12 -17.29
C PHE A 36 2.21 8.80 -17.80
N ILE A 37 1.72 7.96 -16.90
CA ILE A 37 1.47 6.53 -17.17
C ILE A 37 -0.01 6.25 -17.43
N ALA A 38 -0.89 6.77 -16.57
CA ALA A 38 -2.33 6.51 -16.63
C ALA A 38 -3.13 7.63 -15.96
N TYR A 39 -4.43 7.70 -16.23
CA TYR A 39 -5.35 8.65 -15.58
C TYR A 39 -6.77 8.09 -15.55
N GLN A 40 -7.56 8.59 -14.64
CA GLN A 40 -9.00 8.34 -14.59
C GLN A 40 -9.70 9.15 -15.68
N ASP A 41 -10.26 8.47 -16.68
CA ASP A 41 -10.99 9.07 -17.80
C ASP A 41 -12.52 9.00 -17.63
N SER A 42 -12.99 8.27 -16.61
CA SER A 42 -14.41 8.03 -16.32
C SER A 42 -14.68 8.16 -14.82
N GLN A 43 -15.86 8.66 -14.47
CA GLN A 43 -16.33 8.68 -13.06
C GLN A 43 -17.06 7.39 -12.67
N THR A 44 -17.35 6.52 -13.65
CA THR A 44 -18.14 5.30 -13.45
C THR A 44 -17.35 4.01 -13.64
N ASP A 45 -16.25 4.07 -14.39
CA ASP A 45 -15.41 2.92 -14.65
C ASP A 45 -14.27 2.85 -13.64
N ASP A 46 -14.02 1.67 -13.12
CA ASP A 46 -12.91 1.45 -12.20
C ASP A 46 -11.54 1.51 -12.91
N GLY A 47 -10.53 1.93 -12.17
CA GLY A 47 -9.15 1.97 -12.60
C GLY A 47 -8.79 3.12 -13.52
N LEU A 48 -7.50 3.20 -13.83
CA LEU A 48 -6.89 4.25 -14.63
C LEU A 48 -6.67 3.77 -16.06
N LEU A 49 -7.08 4.57 -17.04
CA LEU A 49 -6.80 4.33 -18.45
C LEU A 49 -5.30 4.48 -18.71
N MET A 50 -4.67 3.42 -19.21
CA MET A 50 -3.24 3.43 -19.53
C MET A 50 -2.94 4.18 -20.82
N LEU A 51 -1.94 5.05 -20.81
CA LEU A 51 -1.50 5.84 -21.95
C LEU A 51 -0.48 5.09 -22.80
N LEU A 52 -0.94 4.26 -23.74
CA LEU A 52 -0.07 3.44 -24.59
C LEU A 52 0.59 4.20 -25.74
N ASN A 53 0.10 5.39 -26.07
CA ASN A 53 0.56 6.19 -27.21
C ASN A 53 1.32 7.48 -26.81
N SER A 54 1.82 7.54 -25.58
CA SER A 54 2.51 8.72 -25.03
C SER A 54 4.03 8.72 -25.27
N GLY A 55 4.56 7.81 -26.09
CA GLY A 55 6.00 7.72 -26.39
C GLY A 55 6.78 6.93 -25.34
N ILE A 56 6.11 6.21 -24.45
CA ILE A 56 6.69 5.27 -23.50
C ILE A 56 6.35 3.85 -23.95
N PHE A 57 7.35 2.99 -24.04
CA PHE A 57 7.16 1.57 -24.22
C PHE A 57 7.21 0.89 -22.86
N PHE A 58 6.18 0.11 -22.56
CA PHE A 58 5.99 -0.53 -21.27
C PHE A 58 6.31 -2.02 -21.34
N GLU A 59 7.00 -2.53 -20.33
CA GLU A 59 7.17 -3.93 -20.04
C GLU A 59 6.68 -4.22 -18.62
N PHE A 60 6.31 -5.47 -18.36
CA PHE A 60 5.70 -5.90 -17.10
C PHE A 60 6.41 -7.16 -16.61
N ILE A 61 6.87 -7.14 -15.36
CA ILE A 61 7.45 -8.30 -14.70
C ILE A 61 6.46 -8.76 -13.62
N PRO A 62 6.00 -10.04 -13.62
CA PRO A 62 5.23 -10.56 -12.50
C PRO A 62 5.91 -10.21 -11.17
N ALA A 63 5.17 -9.68 -10.20
CA ALA A 63 5.77 -9.12 -8.99
C ALA A 63 6.53 -10.16 -8.17
N ASP A 64 6.09 -11.40 -8.18
CA ASP A 64 6.73 -12.56 -7.54
C ASP A 64 8.04 -12.99 -8.22
N GLU A 65 8.22 -12.65 -9.50
CA GLU A 65 9.44 -12.95 -10.25
C GLU A 65 10.47 -11.81 -10.22
N TYR A 66 10.10 -10.62 -9.76
CA TYR A 66 10.91 -9.41 -9.93
C TYR A 66 12.35 -9.53 -9.42
N PHE A 67 12.56 -10.28 -8.33
CA PHE A 67 13.89 -10.49 -7.74
C PHE A 67 14.62 -11.73 -8.24
N ASN A 68 14.03 -12.47 -9.20
CA ASN A 68 14.71 -13.59 -9.84
C ASN A 68 15.88 -13.08 -10.70
N GLU A 69 16.87 -13.93 -10.90
CA GLU A 69 18.04 -13.58 -11.74
C GLU A 69 17.64 -13.29 -13.18
N ASN A 70 16.64 -14.01 -13.71
CA ASN A 70 16.09 -13.86 -15.06
C ASN A 70 14.56 -13.81 -15.01
N PRO A 71 13.97 -12.68 -14.60
CA PRO A 71 12.52 -12.56 -14.50
C PRO A 71 11.88 -12.51 -15.90
N THR A 72 10.66 -13.04 -16.01
CA THR A 72 9.87 -12.93 -17.22
C THR A 72 9.51 -11.47 -17.50
N ARG A 73 9.75 -11.02 -18.75
CA ARG A 73 9.34 -9.68 -19.20
C ARG A 73 8.24 -9.82 -20.23
N LEU A 74 7.09 -9.25 -19.90
CA LEU A 74 5.89 -9.30 -20.71
C LEU A 74 5.63 -7.96 -21.41
N MET A 75 5.10 -8.00 -22.61
CA MET A 75 4.53 -6.85 -23.29
C MET A 75 3.07 -6.66 -22.88
N ILE A 76 2.49 -5.51 -23.22
CA ILE A 76 1.11 -5.17 -22.84
C ILE A 76 0.08 -6.21 -23.32
N GLY A 77 0.28 -6.84 -24.48
CA GLY A 77 -0.62 -7.88 -25.00
C GLY A 77 -0.61 -9.18 -24.19
N GLU A 78 0.42 -9.42 -23.41
CA GLU A 78 0.70 -10.66 -22.69
C GLU A 78 0.27 -10.61 -21.22
N VAL A 79 -0.07 -9.41 -20.70
CA VAL A 79 -0.51 -9.26 -19.31
C VAL A 79 -1.84 -9.98 -19.05
N GLU A 80 -2.04 -10.46 -17.85
CA GLU A 80 -3.27 -11.10 -17.38
C GLU A 80 -4.01 -10.22 -16.37
N LEU A 81 -5.35 -10.34 -16.37
CA LEU A 81 -6.17 -9.61 -15.41
C LEU A 81 -5.96 -10.14 -13.99
N GLY A 82 -5.88 -9.23 -13.02
CA GLY A 82 -5.76 -9.57 -11.61
C GLY A 82 -4.33 -9.93 -11.15
N VAL A 83 -3.39 -10.14 -12.08
CA VAL A 83 -1.98 -10.39 -11.74
C VAL A 83 -1.28 -9.07 -11.41
N ASN A 84 -0.43 -9.10 -10.38
CA ASN A 84 0.34 -7.93 -9.96
C ASN A 84 1.69 -7.91 -10.70
N TYR A 85 2.02 -6.77 -11.31
CA TYR A 85 3.23 -6.58 -12.11
C TYR A 85 4.08 -5.42 -11.62
N ALA A 86 5.39 -5.57 -11.60
CA ALA A 86 6.32 -4.44 -11.56
C ALA A 86 6.35 -3.75 -12.93
N LEU A 87 6.20 -2.43 -12.93
CA LEU A 87 6.18 -1.63 -14.14
C LEU A 87 7.58 -1.23 -14.57
N ILE A 88 7.93 -1.57 -15.80
CA ILE A 88 9.19 -1.23 -16.46
C ILE A 88 8.90 -0.28 -17.60
N ILE A 89 9.68 0.76 -17.74
CA ILE A 89 9.51 1.77 -18.78
C ILE A 89 10.75 1.90 -19.67
N ASN A 90 10.47 2.20 -20.93
CA ASN A 90 11.47 2.56 -21.93
C ASN A 90 10.99 3.85 -22.60
N SER A 91 11.81 4.89 -22.61
CA SER A 91 11.42 6.18 -23.17
C SER A 91 12.56 6.81 -23.99
N ASN A 92 12.20 7.71 -24.88
CA ASN A 92 13.14 8.51 -25.65
C ASN A 92 13.91 9.53 -24.82
N ALA A 93 13.55 9.70 -23.54
CA ALA A 93 14.30 10.51 -22.58
C ALA A 93 15.58 9.79 -22.03
N GLY A 94 15.87 8.58 -22.53
CA GLY A 94 17.08 7.83 -22.17
C GLY A 94 16.88 6.78 -21.08
N LEU A 95 15.65 6.47 -20.71
CA LEU A 95 15.34 5.37 -19.82
C LEU A 95 15.14 4.07 -20.62
N TRP A 96 15.91 3.05 -20.31
CA TRP A 96 15.88 1.76 -21.02
C TRP A 96 15.78 0.63 -20.00
N GLY A 97 14.67 -0.12 -20.05
CA GLY A 97 14.39 -1.18 -19.08
C GLY A 97 14.35 -0.68 -17.64
N TYR A 98 13.92 0.57 -17.44
CA TYR A 98 13.97 1.24 -16.14
C TYR A 98 12.79 0.85 -15.28
N SER A 99 13.06 0.31 -14.10
CA SER A 99 12.03 0.03 -13.11
C SER A 99 11.76 1.28 -12.27
N ILE A 100 10.54 1.80 -12.34
CA ILE A 100 10.12 2.91 -11.46
C ILE A 100 9.84 2.42 -10.03
N GLY A 101 9.81 1.11 -9.82
CA GLY A 101 9.59 0.48 -8.52
C GLY A 101 8.12 0.39 -8.10
N ASP A 102 7.20 0.80 -8.97
CA ASP A 102 5.77 0.70 -8.71
C ASP A 102 5.23 -0.64 -9.21
N THR A 103 4.17 -1.11 -8.55
CA THR A 103 3.41 -2.28 -8.98
C THR A 103 2.02 -1.89 -9.43
N VAL A 104 1.55 -2.59 -10.46
CA VAL A 104 0.24 -2.36 -11.08
C VAL A 104 -0.48 -3.68 -11.33
N LYS A 105 -1.80 -3.63 -11.37
CA LYS A 105 -2.67 -4.76 -11.68
C LYS A 105 -3.68 -4.36 -12.74
N PHE A 106 -3.80 -5.13 -13.82
CA PHE A 106 -4.79 -4.86 -14.85
C PHE A 106 -6.16 -5.38 -14.44
N ILE A 107 -7.18 -4.55 -14.65
CA ILE A 107 -8.59 -4.88 -14.41
C ILE A 107 -9.42 -4.91 -15.70
N SER A 108 -8.89 -4.37 -16.81
CA SER A 108 -9.45 -4.44 -18.15
C SER A 108 -8.34 -4.49 -19.19
N LYS A 109 -8.59 -5.11 -20.32
CA LYS A 109 -7.70 -5.13 -21.49
C LYS A 109 -8.29 -4.39 -22.71
N ASP A 110 -9.55 -3.98 -22.64
CA ASP A 110 -10.21 -3.21 -23.71
C ASP A 110 -11.18 -2.18 -23.09
N PRO A 111 -10.76 -0.91 -22.94
CA PRO A 111 -9.36 -0.46 -23.00
C PRO A 111 -8.51 -0.99 -21.84
N TYR A 112 -7.18 -0.88 -21.94
CA TYR A 112 -6.29 -1.26 -20.85
C TYR A 112 -6.47 -0.30 -19.66
N ARG A 113 -6.98 -0.86 -18.55
CA ARG A 113 -7.16 -0.16 -17.27
C ARG A 113 -6.39 -0.86 -16.19
N LEU A 114 -5.73 -0.10 -15.34
CA LEU A 114 -4.91 -0.61 -14.25
C LEU A 114 -5.27 0.06 -12.91
N LEU A 115 -4.89 -0.63 -11.85
CA LEU A 115 -4.79 -0.09 -10.49
C LEU A 115 -3.32 -0.03 -10.09
N VAL A 116 -2.91 1.02 -9.40
CA VAL A 116 -1.59 1.08 -8.75
C VAL A 116 -1.71 0.35 -7.42
N THR A 117 -0.97 -0.74 -7.27
CA THR A 117 -1.07 -1.63 -6.11
C THR A 117 -0.04 -1.34 -5.03
N GLY A 118 1.00 -0.56 -5.35
CA GLY A 118 2.00 -0.15 -4.40
C GLY A 118 3.40 -0.05 -5.00
N ARG A 119 4.40 -0.45 -4.23
CA ARG A 119 5.80 -0.46 -4.68
C ARG A 119 6.41 -1.85 -4.50
N ILE A 120 7.22 -2.27 -5.48
CA ILE A 120 7.85 -3.59 -5.50
C ILE A 120 8.76 -3.85 -4.29
N LYS A 121 9.30 -2.80 -3.67
CA LYS A 121 10.08 -2.89 -2.42
C LYS A 121 9.21 -2.85 -1.18
N HIS A 122 7.93 -2.55 -1.32
CA HIS A 122 6.99 -2.41 -0.23
C HIS A 122 5.95 -3.54 -0.32
N PHE A 123 6.38 -4.73 0.00
CA PHE A 123 5.53 -5.90 0.21
C PHE A 123 6.08 -6.65 1.42
N ILE A 124 5.27 -7.44 2.07
CA ILE A 124 5.69 -8.37 3.12
C ILE A 124 5.55 -9.76 2.56
N SER A 125 6.65 -10.49 2.54
CA SER A 125 6.72 -11.89 2.13
C SER A 125 7.75 -12.64 2.97
N ALA A 126 7.78 -12.34 4.26
CA ALA A 126 8.73 -12.98 5.18
C ALA A 126 8.47 -14.49 5.32
N PHE A 127 7.25 -14.95 4.98
CA PHE A 127 6.81 -16.34 5.07
C PHE A 127 6.13 -16.81 3.77
N GLY A 128 6.18 -16.02 2.67
CA GLY A 128 5.55 -16.33 1.40
C GLY A 128 4.13 -15.76 1.23
N GLU A 129 3.67 -14.90 2.14
CA GLU A 129 2.31 -14.33 2.13
C GLU A 129 2.08 -13.26 1.06
N HIS A 130 3.12 -12.64 0.54
CA HIS A 130 3.08 -11.61 -0.52
C HIS A 130 2.02 -10.51 -0.30
N VAL A 131 1.89 -10.04 0.97
CA VAL A 131 0.97 -8.95 1.30
C VAL A 131 1.47 -7.64 0.70
N ILE A 132 0.60 -6.93 -0.03
CA ILE A 132 0.91 -5.70 -0.76
C ILE A 132 0.23 -4.47 -0.17
N GLY A 133 0.68 -3.27 -0.58
CA GLY A 133 0.18 -1.99 -0.07
C GLY A 133 -1.32 -1.80 -0.24
N GLU A 134 -1.89 -2.20 -1.39
CA GLU A 134 -3.33 -2.14 -1.65
C GLU A 134 -4.15 -2.91 -0.61
N GLU A 135 -3.70 -4.10 -0.23
CA GLU A 135 -4.39 -4.96 0.72
C GLU A 135 -4.39 -4.39 2.13
N VAL A 136 -3.24 -3.89 2.59
CA VAL A 136 -3.16 -3.27 3.93
C VAL A 136 -3.94 -1.96 4.01
N GLU A 137 -3.92 -1.12 2.97
CA GLU A 137 -4.72 0.11 2.92
C GLU A 137 -6.22 -0.19 2.92
N LYS A 138 -6.64 -1.19 2.14
CA LYS A 138 -8.03 -1.63 2.06
C LYS A 138 -8.50 -2.26 3.37
N ALA A 139 -7.66 -3.09 4.01
CA ALA A 139 -7.96 -3.69 5.30
C ALA A 139 -8.16 -2.61 6.38
N MET A 140 -7.24 -1.64 6.47
CA MET A 140 -7.34 -0.51 7.40
C MET A 140 -8.59 0.33 7.16
N LYS A 141 -8.89 0.66 5.89
CA LYS A 141 -10.11 1.40 5.53
C LYS A 141 -11.37 0.70 6.02
N LEU A 142 -11.53 -0.59 5.71
CA LEU A 142 -12.71 -1.35 6.08
C LEU A 142 -12.84 -1.51 7.61
N ALA A 143 -11.72 -1.65 8.32
CA ALA A 143 -11.73 -1.67 9.78
C ALA A 143 -12.20 -0.31 10.35
N CYS A 144 -11.69 0.82 9.84
CA CYS A 144 -12.13 2.15 10.27
C CYS A 144 -13.61 2.41 9.93
N GLU A 145 -14.13 1.92 8.80
CA GLU A 145 -15.57 2.04 8.46
C GLU A 145 -16.48 1.33 9.47
N LYS A 146 -16.00 0.22 10.03
CA LYS A 146 -16.74 -0.54 11.05
C LYS A 146 -16.64 0.08 12.45
N TYR A 147 -15.61 0.87 12.69
CA TYR A 147 -15.37 1.61 13.93
C TYR A 147 -15.35 3.13 13.64
N PRO A 148 -16.49 3.75 13.34
CA PRO A 148 -16.57 5.11 12.80
C PRO A 148 -16.10 6.20 13.77
N GLU A 149 -15.95 5.88 15.06
CA GLU A 149 -15.34 6.78 16.04
C GLU A 149 -13.81 6.88 15.93
N THR A 150 -13.18 5.97 15.16
CA THR A 150 -11.73 5.92 15.01
C THR A 150 -11.25 6.97 14.02
N GLU A 151 -10.27 7.76 14.42
CA GLU A 151 -9.62 8.73 13.55
C GLU A 151 -8.15 8.34 13.32
N LEU A 152 -7.88 7.81 12.14
CA LEU A 152 -6.54 7.40 11.70
C LEU A 152 -5.72 8.63 11.29
N VAL A 153 -4.47 8.71 11.75
CA VAL A 153 -3.47 9.69 11.29
C VAL A 153 -2.56 9.06 10.25
N GLU A 154 -1.87 7.97 10.61
CA GLU A 154 -0.92 7.29 9.75
C GLU A 154 -0.65 5.86 10.25
N PHE A 155 -0.16 4.99 9.37
CA PHE A 155 0.25 3.65 9.76
C PHE A 155 1.34 3.07 8.84
N THR A 156 2.04 2.07 9.35
CA THR A 156 2.96 1.20 8.59
C THR A 156 2.94 -0.20 9.17
N VAL A 157 3.26 -1.19 8.34
CA VAL A 157 3.24 -2.61 8.71
C VAL A 157 4.63 -3.22 8.51
N ALA A 158 5.07 -4.03 9.46
CA ALA A 158 6.32 -4.79 9.37
C ALA A 158 6.14 -6.21 9.91
N PRO A 159 6.85 -7.22 9.36
CA PRO A 159 6.85 -8.56 9.91
C PRO A 159 7.68 -8.60 11.18
N ASN A 160 7.19 -9.31 12.20
CA ASN A 160 7.98 -9.73 13.34
C ASN A 160 8.25 -11.22 13.22
N VAL A 161 9.42 -11.57 12.66
CA VAL A 161 9.81 -12.96 12.35
C VAL A 161 10.33 -13.72 13.57
N THR A 162 10.79 -12.99 14.59
CA THR A 162 11.33 -13.58 15.85
C THR A 162 10.77 -12.84 17.05
N PRO A 163 9.44 -12.94 17.30
CA PRO A 163 8.86 -12.34 18.50
C PRO A 163 9.42 -12.98 19.77
N LYS A 164 9.40 -12.25 20.87
CA LYS A 164 9.85 -12.78 22.18
C LYS A 164 9.04 -14.01 22.60
N GLU A 165 7.76 -14.06 22.24
CA GLU A 165 6.85 -15.16 22.55
C GLU A 165 5.91 -15.47 21.38
N GLY A 166 5.59 -16.75 21.21
CA GLY A 166 4.62 -17.24 20.25
C GLY A 166 5.15 -17.30 18.80
N LEU A 167 4.23 -17.44 17.87
CA LEU A 167 4.52 -17.49 16.43
C LEU A 167 4.82 -16.11 15.87
N PRO A 168 5.52 -16.04 14.72
CA PRO A 168 5.68 -14.79 13.97
C PRO A 168 4.34 -14.12 13.65
N LEU A 169 4.36 -12.82 13.38
CA LEU A 169 3.16 -12.03 13.10
C LEU A 169 3.49 -10.78 12.28
N HIS A 170 2.45 -10.14 11.76
CA HIS A 170 2.53 -8.77 11.27
C HIS A 170 2.22 -7.78 12.39
N GLU A 171 3.07 -6.79 12.58
CA GLU A 171 2.85 -5.69 13.50
C GLU A 171 2.46 -4.43 12.73
N TRP A 172 1.34 -3.83 13.13
CA TRP A 172 0.78 -2.63 12.54
C TRP A 172 1.02 -1.46 13.50
N TYR A 173 1.96 -0.63 13.18
CA TYR A 173 2.29 0.60 13.91
C TYR A 173 1.34 1.69 13.48
N VAL A 174 0.44 2.11 14.37
CA VAL A 174 -0.68 2.99 14.02
C VAL A 174 -0.70 4.22 14.92
N GLU A 175 -0.68 5.40 14.32
CA GLU A 175 -0.94 6.66 15.00
C GLU A 175 -2.41 7.03 14.81
N PHE A 176 -3.15 7.11 15.90
CA PHE A 176 -4.53 7.54 15.91
C PHE A 176 -4.64 8.99 16.40
N ALA A 177 -5.52 9.81 15.81
CA ALA A 177 -5.98 11.05 16.41
C ALA A 177 -7.03 10.73 17.48
N LYS A 178 -7.83 9.65 17.26
CA LYS A 178 -8.76 9.08 18.21
C LYS A 178 -8.76 7.56 18.05
N GLU A 179 -8.44 6.85 19.12
CA GLU A 179 -8.38 5.39 19.13
C GLU A 179 -9.78 4.75 19.04
N PRO A 180 -9.86 3.50 18.54
CA PRO A 180 -11.10 2.73 18.65
C PRO A 180 -11.43 2.46 20.12
N GLY A 181 -12.73 2.42 20.45
CA GLY A 181 -13.19 2.16 21.81
C GLY A 181 -12.80 0.79 22.36
N ASP A 182 -12.59 -0.19 21.49
CA ASP A 182 -12.04 -1.52 21.78
C ASP A 182 -10.96 -1.86 20.76
N LEU A 183 -9.70 -1.65 21.14
CA LEU A 183 -8.54 -1.91 20.29
C LEU A 183 -8.43 -3.40 19.92
N THR A 184 -8.76 -4.31 20.82
CA THR A 184 -8.70 -5.76 20.56
C THR A 184 -9.73 -6.17 19.52
N ALA A 185 -10.95 -5.65 19.62
CA ALA A 185 -11.98 -5.92 18.63
C ALA A 185 -11.63 -5.31 17.26
N PHE A 186 -11.03 -4.12 17.23
CA PHE A 186 -10.51 -3.49 16.02
C PHE A 186 -9.39 -4.34 15.36
N GLU A 187 -8.43 -4.81 16.16
CA GLU A 187 -7.32 -5.68 15.72
C GLU A 187 -7.85 -6.98 15.08
N ASN A 188 -8.81 -7.63 15.73
CA ASN A 188 -9.45 -8.82 15.19
C ASN A 188 -10.17 -8.56 13.86
N GLU A 189 -10.87 -7.43 13.73
CA GLU A 189 -11.53 -7.05 12.47
C GLU A 189 -10.54 -6.79 11.35
N LEU A 190 -9.44 -6.10 11.68
CA LEU A 190 -8.36 -5.82 10.74
C LEU A 190 -7.71 -7.11 10.24
N ASP A 191 -7.44 -8.07 11.13
CA ASP A 191 -6.91 -9.39 10.79
C ASP A 191 -7.87 -10.18 9.88
N LEU A 192 -9.13 -10.28 10.27
CA LEU A 192 -10.15 -10.98 9.48
C LEU A 192 -10.34 -10.35 8.10
N THR A 193 -10.20 -9.04 8.00
CA THR A 193 -10.31 -8.34 6.73
C THR A 193 -9.09 -8.60 5.85
N LEU A 194 -7.87 -8.56 6.40
CA LEU A 194 -6.65 -8.89 5.66
C LEU A 194 -6.67 -10.34 5.15
N ARG A 195 -7.11 -11.29 5.98
CA ARG A 195 -7.26 -12.70 5.59
C ARG A 195 -8.22 -12.89 4.40
N LYS A 196 -9.31 -12.12 4.34
CA LYS A 196 -10.24 -12.14 3.19
C LYS A 196 -9.62 -11.54 1.92
N LEU A 197 -8.70 -10.60 2.05
CA LEU A 197 -8.06 -9.93 0.92
C LEU A 197 -6.85 -10.69 0.39
N ASN A 198 -6.15 -11.43 1.25
CA ASN A 198 -4.95 -12.18 0.90
C ASN A 198 -5.06 -13.64 1.37
N THR A 199 -5.24 -14.54 0.40
CA THR A 199 -5.42 -15.98 0.66
C THR A 199 -4.17 -16.62 1.23
N TYR A 200 -2.98 -16.21 0.80
CA TYR A 200 -1.72 -16.75 1.33
C TYR A 200 -1.52 -16.38 2.80
N TYR A 201 -1.86 -15.15 3.18
CA TYR A 201 -1.86 -14.74 4.58
C TYR A 201 -2.85 -15.57 5.40
N ASP A 202 -4.06 -15.81 4.88
CA ASP A 202 -5.07 -16.67 5.55
C ASP A 202 -4.58 -18.11 5.72
N ASP A 203 -3.93 -18.68 4.70
CA ASP A 203 -3.35 -20.02 4.75
C ASP A 203 -2.26 -20.14 5.83
N LEU A 204 -1.41 -19.13 5.99
CA LEU A 204 -0.36 -19.12 7.02
C LEU A 204 -0.94 -19.01 8.43
N ILE A 205 -2.00 -18.21 8.64
CA ILE A 205 -2.71 -18.15 9.93
C ILE A 205 -3.41 -19.48 10.22
N SER A 206 -4.16 -20.02 9.24
CA SER A 206 -4.89 -21.28 9.37
C SER A 206 -3.95 -22.47 9.57
N GLY A 207 -2.78 -22.44 8.95
CA GLY A 207 -1.71 -23.44 9.11
C GLY A 207 -0.87 -23.28 10.40
N SER A 208 -1.17 -22.29 11.23
CA SER A 208 -0.40 -21.98 12.45
C SER A 208 1.09 -21.73 12.18
N ILE A 209 1.41 -21.10 11.06
CA ILE A 209 2.75 -20.62 10.71
C ILE A 209 2.90 -19.17 11.19
N LEU A 210 1.86 -18.36 11.01
CA LEU A 210 1.70 -17.04 11.60
C LEU A 210 0.61 -17.05 12.67
N ARG A 211 0.70 -16.15 13.63
CA ARG A 211 -0.44 -15.76 14.46
C ARG A 211 -1.10 -14.51 13.90
N THR A 212 -2.31 -14.19 14.35
CA THR A 212 -3.04 -12.97 14.01
C THR A 212 -2.19 -11.73 14.21
N LEU A 213 -2.40 -10.73 13.36
CA LEU A 213 -1.67 -9.45 13.44
C LEU A 213 -1.85 -8.77 14.80
N LYS A 214 -0.96 -7.82 15.08
CA LYS A 214 -1.04 -6.97 16.28
C LYS A 214 -0.99 -5.51 15.89
N VAL A 215 -1.89 -4.70 16.45
CA VAL A 215 -1.84 -3.24 16.37
C VAL A 215 -0.97 -2.72 17.52
N VAL A 216 -0.01 -1.89 17.18
CA VAL A 216 0.88 -1.17 18.13
C VAL A 216 0.52 0.30 18.05
N PRO A 217 -0.29 0.84 18.98
CA PRO A 217 -0.63 2.24 19.02
C PRO A 217 0.61 3.09 19.25
N LEU A 218 0.71 4.19 18.53
CA LEU A 218 1.81 5.14 18.63
C LEU A 218 1.35 6.44 19.26
N ARG A 219 2.24 7.08 20.01
CA ARG A 219 2.01 8.41 20.55
C ARG A 219 1.79 9.43 19.43
N LYS A 220 1.07 10.49 19.74
CA LYS A 220 0.82 11.60 18.82
C LYS A 220 2.14 12.18 18.27
N ASN A 221 2.16 12.43 16.95
CA ASN A 221 3.31 12.95 16.21
C ASN A 221 4.49 11.97 16.04
N SER A 222 4.30 10.68 16.27
CA SER A 222 5.35 9.66 16.08
C SER A 222 5.87 9.62 14.65
N PHE A 223 4.97 9.60 13.66
CA PHE A 223 5.38 9.60 12.25
C PHE A 223 6.04 10.92 11.83
N ILE A 224 5.56 12.06 12.33
CA ILE A 224 6.20 13.35 12.08
C ILE A 224 7.61 13.37 12.66
N ASN A 225 7.80 12.88 13.88
CA ASN A 225 9.13 12.80 14.52
C ASN A 225 10.05 11.82 13.79
N TYR A 226 9.52 10.67 13.36
CA TYR A 226 10.25 9.74 12.51
C TYR A 226 10.73 10.43 11.22
N MET A 227 9.84 11.11 10.49
CA MET A 227 10.19 11.81 9.24
C MET A 227 11.24 12.92 9.47
N LYS A 228 11.15 13.64 10.60
CA LYS A 228 12.17 14.61 11.00
C LYS A 228 13.52 13.95 11.22
N SER A 229 13.56 12.82 11.94
CA SER A 229 14.81 12.10 12.23
C SER A 229 15.50 11.60 10.95
N GLN A 230 14.72 11.31 9.91
CA GLN A 230 15.22 10.89 8.60
C GLN A 230 15.59 12.07 7.67
N GLY A 231 15.43 13.31 8.11
CA GLY A 231 15.62 14.51 7.27
C GLY A 231 14.63 14.61 6.10
N LYS A 232 13.49 13.94 6.19
CA LYS A 232 12.48 13.81 5.13
C LYS A 232 11.17 14.54 5.44
N LEU A 233 11.19 15.52 6.33
CA LEU A 233 9.99 16.28 6.65
C LEU A 233 9.62 17.24 5.53
N GLY A 234 8.39 17.09 5.04
CA GLY A 234 7.83 17.96 3.97
C GLY A 234 8.04 17.41 2.57
N GLY A 235 7.37 18.03 1.60
CA GLY A 235 7.42 17.65 0.20
C GLY A 235 6.69 16.35 -0.13
N GLN A 236 7.26 15.56 -1.03
CA GLN A 236 6.66 14.32 -1.52
C GLN A 236 7.07 13.07 -0.73
N ASN A 237 7.75 13.23 0.40
CA ASN A 237 8.19 12.10 1.20
C ASN A 237 7.02 11.50 1.99
N LYS A 238 6.87 10.17 1.92
CA LYS A 238 5.82 9.40 2.59
C LYS A 238 6.43 8.24 3.34
N VAL A 239 5.78 7.85 4.43
CA VAL A 239 6.11 6.60 5.11
C VAL A 239 5.54 5.45 4.27
N PRO A 240 6.33 4.41 3.94
CA PRO A 240 5.82 3.21 3.29
C PRO A 240 4.71 2.56 4.12
N ARG A 241 3.63 2.11 3.46
CA ARG A 241 2.52 1.40 4.12
C ARG A 241 2.95 0.09 4.75
N LEU A 242 3.97 -0.53 4.17
CA LEU A 242 4.55 -1.76 4.68
C LEU A 242 6.01 -1.91 4.22
N SER A 243 6.78 -2.69 4.95
CA SER A 243 8.16 -3.00 4.63
C SER A 243 8.47 -4.44 5.04
N ASN A 244 9.26 -5.13 4.22
CA ASN A 244 9.73 -6.49 4.52
C ASN A 244 10.84 -6.51 5.58
N ASP A 245 11.38 -5.35 5.93
CA ASP A 245 12.33 -5.15 7.02
C ASP A 245 11.72 -4.39 8.20
N ARG A 246 12.44 -4.32 9.31
CA ARG A 246 12.00 -3.64 10.54
C ARG A 246 12.68 -2.28 10.78
N GLN A 247 13.33 -1.66 9.80
CA GLN A 247 14.04 -0.39 10.01
C GLN A 247 13.11 0.72 10.49
N ILE A 248 11.95 0.86 9.85
CA ILE A 248 10.92 1.84 10.24
C ILE A 248 10.31 1.43 11.58
N ALA A 249 9.88 0.18 11.70
CA ALA A 249 9.25 -0.39 12.89
C ALA A 249 10.17 -0.23 14.11
N GLY A 250 11.44 -0.61 14.01
CA GLY A 250 12.40 -0.49 15.12
C GLY A 250 12.59 0.95 15.61
N THR A 251 12.50 1.94 14.73
CA THR A 251 12.51 3.35 15.16
C THR A 251 11.20 3.73 15.83
N LEU A 252 10.06 3.29 15.27
CA LEU A 252 8.73 3.61 15.81
C LEU A 252 8.43 2.93 17.15
N GLU A 253 9.06 1.78 17.45
CA GLU A 253 8.95 1.12 18.76
C GLU A 253 9.29 2.04 19.93
N SER A 254 10.23 2.96 19.74
CA SER A 254 10.56 3.96 20.76
C SER A 254 9.45 5.00 21.01
N TYR A 255 8.45 5.05 20.15
CA TYR A 255 7.29 5.94 20.23
C TYR A 255 6.00 5.18 20.56
N SER A 256 6.04 3.89 20.84
CA SER A 256 4.84 3.11 21.23
C SER A 256 4.32 3.59 22.60
N GLU A 257 3.03 3.44 22.82
CA GLU A 257 2.39 3.78 24.10
C GLU A 257 2.66 2.72 25.18
N PHE A 258 2.97 1.51 24.75
CA PHE A 258 3.32 0.41 25.64
C PHE A 258 4.84 0.37 25.82
N GLU A 259 5.31 0.54 27.07
CA GLU A 259 6.69 0.20 27.42
C GLU A 259 6.88 -1.30 27.18
N ASN A 260 7.94 -1.66 26.46
CA ASN A 260 8.36 -3.05 26.36
C ASN A 260 8.87 -3.50 27.74
N ASP A 261 8.01 -4.16 28.52
CA ASP A 261 8.42 -4.91 29.72
C ASP A 261 9.24 -6.16 29.35
#